data_2fbf419d3cdda7aa938051402553b10a
#
_entry.id   2fbf419d3cdda7aa938051402553b10a
#
_cell.length_a   1.000
_cell.length_b   1.000
_cell.length_c   1.000
_cell.angle_alpha   90.00
_cell.angle_beta   90.00
_cell.angle_gamma   90.00
#
_symmetry.space_group_name_H-M   'P 1'
#
loop_
_entity.id
_entity.type
_entity.pdbx_description
1 polymer ?
#
loop_
_entity_poly.entity_id
_entity_poly.type
_entity_poly.pdbx_seq_one_letter_code
_entity_poly.pdbx_strand_id
1 'polypeptide(L)'
;NNWACGVVYAVGSTNFIFDKANPHYMSAGDLASWFGLTARTGGTWGRKVRDLLDMSPFDHRWMLPSHMADSTFIWMVSVNGLIVDVRRMPREIQEEAYRKGLIPYVPADGPPEA
;
A
#
# COMPACT_ATOMS: atom_id res chain seq x y z
N ASN A 1 11.54 18.31 9.38
CA ASN A 1 10.40 18.77 8.59
C ASN A 1 9.20 17.85 8.76
N ASN A 2 8.10 18.41 9.25
CA ASN A 2 6.90 17.63 9.56
C ASN A 2 6.29 16.99 8.32
N TRP A 3 6.21 17.70 7.21
CA TRP A 3 5.68 17.18 5.95
C TRP A 3 6.53 16.05 5.40
N ALA A 4 7.86 16.19 5.46
CA ALA A 4 8.78 15.14 5.00
C ALA A 4 8.58 13.86 5.81
N CYS A 5 8.47 14.00 7.13
CA CYS A 5 8.17 12.86 8.00
C CYS A 5 6.82 12.22 7.62
N GLY A 6 5.80 13.05 7.38
CA GLY A 6 4.47 12.57 6.99
C GLY A 6 4.50 11.75 5.70
N VAL A 7 5.23 12.21 4.69
CA VAL A 7 5.37 11.48 3.41
C VAL A 7 6.05 10.14 3.62
N VAL A 8 7.18 10.13 4.32
CA VAL A 8 7.92 8.89 4.57
C VAL A 8 7.09 7.92 5.42
N TYR A 9 6.39 8.44 6.40
CA TYR A 9 5.52 7.64 7.26
C TYR A 9 4.39 7.00 6.46
N ALA A 10 3.69 7.79 5.64
CA ALA A 10 2.54 7.31 4.85
C ALA A 10 2.96 6.27 3.81
N VAL A 11 3.98 6.57 3.01
CA VAL A 11 4.47 5.64 1.98
C VAL A 11 5.12 4.42 2.62
N GLY A 12 5.87 4.62 3.71
CA GLY A 12 6.50 3.52 4.43
C GLY A 12 5.48 2.55 5.01
N SER A 13 4.39 3.06 5.60
CA SER A 13 3.36 2.18 6.15
C SER A 13 2.67 1.36 5.07
N THR A 14 2.44 1.94 3.90
CA THR A 14 1.87 1.23 2.75
C THR A 14 2.81 0.12 2.26
N ASN A 15 4.11 0.29 2.46
CA ASN A 15 5.12 -0.69 2.08
C ASN A 15 5.61 -1.54 3.27
N PHE A 16 4.82 -1.60 4.35
CA PHE A 16 5.04 -2.49 5.49
C PHE A 16 6.34 -2.23 6.26
N ILE A 17 6.83 -0.97 6.26
CA ILE A 17 8.08 -0.63 6.96
C ILE A 17 7.97 -0.85 8.48
N PHE A 18 6.75 -0.80 9.03
CA PHE A 18 6.50 -1.00 10.46
C PHE A 18 6.27 -2.47 10.84
N ASP A 19 6.30 -3.38 9.87
CA ASP A 19 6.20 -4.81 10.10
C ASP A 19 7.60 -5.37 10.41
N LYS A 20 7.74 -6.01 11.57
CA LYS A 20 9.01 -6.59 12.02
C LYS A 20 9.54 -7.67 11.07
N ALA A 21 8.67 -8.28 10.27
CA ALA A 21 9.09 -9.27 9.27
C ALA A 21 9.75 -8.64 8.04
N ASN A 22 9.61 -7.31 7.85
CA ASN A 22 10.22 -6.62 6.72
C ASN A 22 11.73 -6.51 6.96
N PRO A 23 12.58 -6.89 5.97
CA PRO A 23 14.05 -6.75 6.09
C PRO A 23 14.50 -5.32 6.37
N HIS A 24 13.71 -4.34 5.97
CA HIS A 24 14.01 -2.92 6.15
C HIS A 24 13.19 -2.31 7.29
N TYR A 25 12.74 -3.15 8.22
CA TYR A 25 11.91 -2.72 9.35
C TYR A 25 12.52 -1.53 10.07
N MET A 26 11.66 -0.54 10.37
CA MET A 26 11.98 0.58 11.23
C MET A 26 10.75 0.87 12.09
N SER A 27 10.91 1.07 13.38
CA SER A 27 9.78 1.42 14.23
C SER A 27 9.27 2.83 13.92
N ALA A 28 8.00 3.08 14.18
CA ALA A 28 7.42 4.41 14.01
C ALA A 28 8.16 5.47 14.85
N GLY A 29 8.60 5.08 16.04
CA GLY A 29 9.38 5.96 16.91
C GLY A 29 10.72 6.34 16.32
N ASP A 30 11.45 5.37 15.78
CA ASP A 30 12.75 5.61 15.17
C ASP A 30 12.63 6.49 13.92
N LEU A 31 11.63 6.22 13.08
CA LEU A 31 11.38 7.01 11.88
C LEU A 31 11.07 8.47 12.24
N ALA A 32 10.16 8.69 13.17
CA ALA A 32 9.79 10.04 13.61
C ALA A 32 10.98 10.76 14.26
N SER A 33 11.77 10.03 15.06
CA SER A 33 12.95 10.58 15.73
C SER A 33 13.99 11.09 14.73
N TRP A 34 14.13 10.44 13.58
CA TRP A 34 15.02 10.89 12.51
C TRP A 34 14.68 12.33 12.08
N PHE A 35 13.40 12.70 12.10
CA PHE A 35 12.93 14.04 11.76
C PHE A 35 12.77 14.96 12.99
N GLY A 36 13.22 14.52 14.16
CA GLY A 36 13.09 15.30 15.39
C GLY A 36 11.69 15.31 15.98
N LEU A 37 10.86 14.32 15.65
CA LEU A 37 9.46 14.23 16.09
C LEU A 37 9.25 13.00 16.97
N THR A 38 8.16 13.01 17.74
CA THR A 38 7.69 11.82 18.47
C THR A 38 6.93 10.90 17.51
N ALA A 39 6.82 9.61 17.88
CA ALA A 39 6.02 8.66 17.11
C ALA A 39 4.59 9.15 16.89
N ARG A 40 3.98 9.73 17.93
CA ARG A 40 2.62 10.26 17.85
C ARG A 40 2.50 11.39 16.82
N THR A 41 3.42 12.34 16.86
CA THR A 41 3.43 13.47 15.92
C THR A 41 3.71 13.01 14.51
N GLY A 42 4.66 12.07 14.33
CA GLY A 42 4.92 11.46 13.03
C GLY A 42 3.69 10.79 12.44
N GLY A 43 2.95 10.03 13.27
CA GLY A 43 1.70 9.40 12.84
C GLY A 43 0.63 10.41 12.44
N THR A 44 0.53 11.53 13.15
CA THR A 44 -0.41 12.61 12.83
C THR A 44 -0.10 13.20 11.44
N TRP A 45 1.16 13.47 11.16
CA TRP A 45 1.55 14.01 9.85
C TRP A 45 1.40 12.96 8.75
N GLY A 46 1.65 11.69 9.05
CA GLY A 46 1.38 10.60 8.11
C GLY A 46 -0.08 10.53 7.72
N ARG A 47 -0.99 10.70 8.68
CA ARG A 47 -2.43 10.72 8.40
C ARG A 47 -2.79 11.92 7.52
N LYS A 48 -2.24 13.10 7.79
CA LYS A 48 -2.48 14.28 6.97
C LYS A 48 -2.08 14.06 5.52
N VAL A 49 -0.93 13.42 5.29
CA VAL A 49 -0.47 13.11 3.94
C VAL A 49 -1.41 12.12 3.27
N ARG A 50 -1.82 11.06 3.98
CA ARG A 50 -2.76 10.09 3.42
C ARG A 50 -4.08 10.73 3.02
N ASP A 51 -4.60 11.63 3.85
CA ASP A 51 -5.86 12.33 3.55
C ASP A 51 -5.72 13.22 2.32
N LEU A 52 -4.61 13.95 2.21
CA LEU A 52 -4.36 14.82 1.06
C LEU A 52 -4.21 14.05 -0.25
N LEU A 53 -3.59 12.88 -0.21
CA LEU A 53 -3.35 12.05 -1.39
C LEU A 53 -4.46 11.03 -1.64
N ASP A 54 -5.50 11.04 -0.80
CA ASP A 54 -6.60 10.08 -0.86
C ASP A 54 -6.08 8.63 -0.88
N MET A 55 -5.12 8.33 -0.01
CA MET A 55 -4.53 7.00 0.10
C MET A 55 -5.42 6.09 0.91
N SER A 56 -5.86 5.00 0.33
CA SER A 56 -6.59 3.95 1.04
C SER A 56 -5.61 3.00 1.75
N PRO A 57 -6.07 2.23 2.75
CA PRO A 57 -5.25 1.15 3.30
C PRO A 57 -4.87 0.17 2.19
N PHE A 58 -3.62 -0.28 2.17
CA PHE A 58 -3.09 -1.17 1.13
C PHE A 58 -3.20 -0.61 -0.28
N ASP A 59 -3.04 0.70 -0.43
CA ASP A 59 -3.19 1.38 -1.73
C ASP A 59 -2.02 1.01 -2.65
N HIS A 60 -2.31 0.22 -3.69
CA HIS A 60 -1.29 -0.30 -4.59
C HIS A 60 -0.58 0.80 -5.40
N ARG A 61 -1.19 1.99 -5.55
CA ARG A 61 -0.57 3.11 -6.27
C ARG A 61 0.73 3.56 -5.61
N TRP A 62 0.87 3.35 -4.29
CA TRP A 62 2.00 3.79 -3.48
C TRP A 62 2.86 2.64 -2.99
N MET A 63 2.58 1.42 -3.46
CA MET A 63 3.26 0.20 -3.04
C MET A 63 4.37 -0.16 -4.02
N LEU A 64 5.51 -0.61 -3.48
CA LEU A 64 6.60 -1.12 -4.32
C LEU A 64 6.15 -2.39 -5.03
N PRO A 65 6.55 -2.60 -6.31
CA PRO A 65 6.17 -3.80 -7.06
C PRO A 65 6.53 -5.11 -6.33
N SER A 66 7.66 -5.14 -5.63
CA SER A 66 8.07 -6.33 -4.88
C SER A 66 7.11 -6.71 -3.76
N HIS A 67 6.33 -5.76 -3.24
CA HIS A 67 5.35 -6.03 -2.20
C HIS A 67 3.98 -6.43 -2.75
N MET A 68 3.69 -6.07 -4.00
CA MET A 68 2.38 -6.34 -4.62
C MET A 68 2.09 -7.83 -4.74
N ALA A 69 3.08 -8.61 -5.18
CA ALA A 69 2.90 -10.05 -5.39
C ALA A 69 2.60 -10.79 -4.08
N ASP A 70 3.19 -10.32 -2.98
CA ASP A 70 3.08 -10.97 -1.67
C ASP A 70 1.89 -10.47 -0.85
N SER A 71 1.27 -9.36 -1.26
CA SER A 71 0.13 -8.80 -0.52
C SER A 71 -1.17 -9.46 -0.96
N THR A 72 -1.86 -10.12 -0.05
CA THR A 72 -3.16 -10.72 -0.34
C THR A 72 -4.24 -9.64 -0.52
N PHE A 73 -4.19 -8.58 0.28
CA PHE A 73 -5.29 -7.63 0.36
C PHE A 73 -5.49 -6.80 -0.92
N ILE A 74 -4.43 -6.49 -1.65
CA ILE A 74 -4.56 -5.68 -2.87
C ILE A 74 -5.28 -6.44 -4.00
N TRP A 75 -5.37 -7.77 -3.89
CA TRP A 75 -6.01 -8.63 -4.89
C TRP A 75 -7.45 -9.00 -4.53
N MET A 76 -7.91 -8.58 -3.35
CA MET A 76 -9.28 -8.88 -2.92
C MET A 76 -10.24 -7.86 -3.50
N VAL A 77 -11.23 -8.34 -4.23
CA VAL A 77 -12.26 -7.50 -4.85
C VAL A 77 -13.64 -8.06 -4.56
N SER A 78 -14.66 -7.21 -4.64
CA SER A 78 -16.04 -7.64 -4.47
C SER A 78 -16.64 -7.96 -5.84
N VAL A 79 -17.12 -9.18 -6.01
CA VAL A 79 -17.83 -9.63 -7.21
C VAL A 79 -19.21 -10.12 -6.78
N ASN A 80 -20.26 -9.43 -7.23
CA ASN A 80 -21.65 -9.74 -6.88
C ASN A 80 -21.87 -9.87 -5.35
N GLY A 81 -21.21 -8.99 -4.59
CA GLY A 81 -21.33 -8.96 -3.13
C GLY A 81 -20.42 -9.93 -2.39
N LEU A 82 -19.64 -10.76 -3.09
CA LEU A 82 -18.69 -11.68 -2.48
C LEU A 82 -17.28 -11.14 -2.60
N ILE A 83 -16.50 -11.24 -1.53
CA ILE A 83 -15.07 -10.88 -1.53
C ILE A 83 -14.30 -12.08 -2.07
N VAL A 84 -13.58 -11.86 -3.17
CA VAL A 84 -12.82 -12.93 -3.84
C VAL A 84 -11.39 -12.47 -4.11
N ASP A 85 -10.46 -13.42 -4.21
CA ASP A 85 -9.10 -13.18 -4.68
C ASP A 85 -9.14 -13.17 -6.21
N VAL A 86 -8.95 -12.01 -6.80
CA VAL A 86 -9.08 -11.83 -8.24
C VAL A 86 -8.06 -12.68 -9.03
N ARG A 87 -6.93 -13.04 -8.41
CA ARG A 87 -5.91 -13.88 -9.05
C ARG A 87 -6.44 -15.27 -9.39
N ARG A 88 -7.49 -15.73 -8.69
CA ARG A 88 -8.12 -17.04 -8.90
C ARG A 88 -9.33 -16.96 -9.82
N MET A 89 -9.68 -15.79 -10.30
CA MET A 89 -10.85 -15.57 -11.15
C MET A 89 -10.45 -15.64 -12.62
N PRO A 90 -11.44 -15.86 -13.54
CA PRO A 90 -11.17 -15.84 -14.97
C PRO A 90 -10.57 -14.50 -15.42
N ARG A 91 -9.86 -14.54 -16.57
CA ARG A 91 -9.19 -13.36 -17.11
C ARG A 91 -10.14 -12.18 -17.29
N GLU A 92 -11.37 -12.42 -17.73
CA GLU A 92 -12.36 -11.36 -17.96
C GLU A 92 -12.64 -10.57 -16.69
N ILE A 93 -12.69 -11.25 -15.54
CA ILE A 93 -12.90 -10.60 -14.24
C ILE A 93 -11.66 -9.80 -13.85
N GLN A 94 -10.47 -10.36 -14.09
CA GLN A 94 -9.21 -9.67 -13.81
C GLN A 94 -9.08 -8.39 -14.65
N GLU A 95 -9.40 -8.45 -15.94
CA GLU A 95 -9.36 -7.30 -16.82
C GLU A 95 -10.35 -6.21 -16.39
N GLU A 96 -11.55 -6.61 -15.98
CA GLU A 96 -12.55 -5.66 -15.49
C GLU A 96 -12.07 -4.97 -14.21
N ALA A 97 -11.50 -5.71 -13.27
CA ALA A 97 -10.97 -5.14 -12.05
C ALA A 97 -9.83 -4.15 -12.32
N TYR A 98 -8.95 -4.50 -13.27
CA TYR A 98 -7.87 -3.61 -13.68
C TYR A 98 -8.41 -2.33 -14.34
N ARG A 99 -9.37 -2.48 -15.23
CA ARG A 99 -9.99 -1.33 -15.93
C ARG A 99 -10.62 -0.36 -14.94
N LYS A 100 -11.19 -0.87 -13.83
CA LYS A 100 -11.78 -0.05 -12.78
C LYS A 100 -10.74 0.52 -11.79
N GLY A 101 -9.47 0.22 -11.98
CA GLY A 101 -8.40 0.71 -11.09
C GLY A 101 -8.32 0.01 -9.75
N LEU A 102 -8.94 -1.16 -9.59
CA LEU A 102 -9.01 -1.88 -8.32
C LEU A 102 -7.76 -2.71 -8.03
N ILE A 103 -7.02 -3.07 -9.05
CA ILE A 103 -5.79 -3.88 -8.94
C ILE A 103 -4.68 -3.24 -9.77
N PRO A 104 -3.38 -3.54 -9.45
CA PRO A 104 -2.26 -2.86 -10.11
C PRO A 104 -1.95 -3.37 -11.51
N TYR A 105 -2.27 -4.63 -11.82
CA TYR A 105 -2.07 -5.23 -13.14
C TYR A 105 -2.96 -6.46 -13.26
N VAL A 106 -3.09 -6.99 -14.49
CA VAL A 106 -3.86 -8.22 -14.72
C VAL A 106 -2.99 -9.41 -14.30
N PRO A 107 -3.37 -10.18 -13.24
CA PRO A 107 -2.52 -11.28 -12.75
C PRO A 107 -2.14 -12.32 -13.81
N ALA A 108 -3.04 -12.58 -14.76
CA ALA A 108 -2.78 -13.55 -15.83
C ALA A 108 -1.62 -13.12 -16.75
N ASP A 109 -1.35 -11.81 -16.83
CA ASP A 109 -0.26 -11.27 -17.67
C ASP A 109 1.03 -11.06 -16.86
N GLY A 110 0.96 -11.18 -15.54
CA GLY A 110 2.08 -10.89 -14.65
C GLY A 110 2.34 -9.40 -14.48
N PRO A 111 3.32 -9.04 -13.61
CA PRO A 111 3.63 -7.63 -13.34
C PRO A 111 4.19 -6.94 -14.59
N PRO A 112 3.87 -5.64 -14.77
CA PRO A 112 4.49 -4.89 -15.86
C PRO A 112 6.00 -4.79 -15.62
N GLU A 113 6.76 -4.78 -16.71
CA GLU A 113 8.20 -4.56 -16.60
C GLU A 113 8.47 -3.11 -16.18
N ALA A 114 9.40 -2.97 -15.24
CA ALA A 114 9.78 -1.67 -14.72
C ALA A 114 10.56 -0.85 -15.75
#